data_e59debbfe0727d8f261f8810bc54edd5
#
_entry.id   e59debbfe0727d8f261f8810bc54edd5
#
_cell.length_a   1.000
_cell.length_b   1.000
_cell.length_c   1.000
_cell.angle_alpha   90.00
_cell.angle_beta   90.00
_cell.angle_gamma   90.00
#
_symmetry.space_group_name_H-M   'P 1'
#
loop_
_entity.id
_entity.type
_entity.pdbx_description
1 polymer ?
#
loop_
_entity_poly.entity_id
_entity_poly.type
_entity_poly.pdbx_seq_one_letter_code
_entity_poly.pdbx_strand_id
1 'polypeptide(L)'
;MTPELTRLAAELTAVIDDVAAAFGAAADPTVSGELDCDPIRPGHLLCWQYGVRVEHPASPEAGLASYVPVLHRAGWQSHDRSTPAEHITRFTRDGADFTVHIAGSVTIIGSTRPVPA
;
A
#
# COMPACT_ATOMS: atom_id res chain seq x y z
N MET A 1 -4.15 -14.08 -15.05
CA MET A 1 -4.12 -12.62 -14.75
C MET A 1 -3.89 -11.83 -16.03
N THR A 2 -4.62 -10.73 -16.25
CA THR A 2 -4.47 -9.91 -17.44
C THR A 2 -3.12 -9.19 -17.47
N PRO A 3 -2.57 -8.83 -18.64
CA PRO A 3 -1.34 -8.04 -18.71
C PRO A 3 -1.44 -6.69 -17.99
N GLU A 4 -2.60 -6.03 -18.04
CA GLU A 4 -2.83 -4.77 -17.33
C GLU A 4 -2.73 -4.96 -15.82
N LEU A 5 -3.38 -5.98 -15.27
CA LEU A 5 -3.33 -6.26 -13.83
C LEU A 5 -1.90 -6.64 -13.40
N THR A 6 -1.19 -7.40 -14.22
CA THR A 6 0.22 -7.75 -13.97
C THR A 6 1.09 -6.50 -13.84
N ARG A 7 0.92 -5.53 -14.73
CA ARG A 7 1.65 -4.26 -14.70
C ARG A 7 1.30 -3.45 -13.45
N LEU A 8 0.02 -3.32 -13.15
CA LEU A 8 -0.44 -2.59 -11.96
C LEU A 8 0.04 -3.24 -10.66
N ALA A 9 0.02 -4.57 -10.61
CA ALA A 9 0.53 -5.32 -9.45
C ALA A 9 2.02 -5.07 -9.24
N ALA A 10 2.82 -5.04 -10.30
CA ALA A 10 4.25 -4.75 -10.22
C ALA A 10 4.51 -3.32 -9.73
N GLU A 11 3.74 -2.33 -10.22
CA GLU A 11 3.84 -0.94 -9.78
C GLU A 11 3.48 -0.79 -8.29
N LEU A 12 2.39 -1.41 -7.85
CA LEU A 12 1.98 -1.36 -6.44
C LEU A 12 3.00 -2.02 -5.53
N THR A 13 3.48 -3.21 -5.90
CA THR A 13 4.50 -3.93 -5.14
C THR A 13 5.75 -3.08 -4.98
N ALA A 14 6.22 -2.45 -6.07
CA ALA A 14 7.42 -1.61 -6.03
C ALA A 14 7.26 -0.42 -5.10
N VAL A 15 6.14 0.30 -5.15
CA VAL A 15 5.95 1.48 -4.28
C VAL A 15 5.83 1.07 -2.81
N ILE A 16 5.11 -0.01 -2.51
CA ILE A 16 4.98 -0.49 -1.13
C ILE A 16 6.33 -0.97 -0.58
N ASP A 17 7.11 -1.70 -1.37
CA ASP A 17 8.45 -2.14 -0.96
C ASP A 17 9.38 -0.95 -0.71
N ASP A 18 9.31 0.10 -1.53
CA ASP A 18 10.10 1.31 -1.34
C ASP A 18 9.69 2.06 -0.07
N VAL A 19 8.39 2.16 0.20
CA VAL A 19 7.91 2.76 1.46
C VAL A 19 8.40 1.94 2.65
N ALA A 20 8.31 0.61 2.59
CA ALA A 20 8.77 -0.28 3.66
C ALA A 20 10.26 -0.09 3.94
N ALA A 21 11.08 0.09 2.90
CA ALA A 21 12.52 0.32 3.03
C ALA A 21 12.83 1.60 3.83
N ALA A 22 11.95 2.60 3.80
CA ALA A 22 12.14 3.85 4.54
C ALA A 22 12.07 3.67 6.05
N PHE A 23 11.56 2.52 6.54
CA PHE A 23 11.49 2.23 7.97
C PHE A 23 12.77 1.58 8.54
N GLY A 24 13.77 1.33 7.70
CA GLY A 24 15.10 0.90 8.14
C GLY A 24 15.20 -0.51 8.68
N ALA A 25 14.22 -1.37 8.39
CA ALA A 25 14.20 -2.77 8.85
C ALA A 25 13.65 -3.67 7.76
N ALA A 26 13.88 -4.98 7.88
CA ALA A 26 13.36 -5.96 6.94
C ALA A 26 11.83 -6.01 7.00
N ALA A 27 11.19 -6.10 5.84
CA ALA A 27 9.75 -6.24 5.71
C ALA A 27 9.39 -7.66 5.27
N ASP A 28 8.33 -8.20 5.88
CA ASP A 28 7.81 -9.52 5.52
C ASP A 28 6.50 -9.37 4.76
N PRO A 29 6.34 -10.01 3.59
CA PRO A 29 5.05 -10.02 2.88
C PRO A 29 3.96 -10.66 3.74
N THR A 30 2.78 -10.03 3.80
CA THR A 30 1.62 -10.55 4.54
C THR A 30 0.50 -10.98 3.63
N VAL A 31 0.34 -10.32 2.49
CA VAL A 31 -0.67 -10.66 1.48
C VAL A 31 -0.14 -10.32 0.09
N SER A 32 -0.44 -11.17 -0.88
CA SER A 32 -0.10 -10.94 -2.28
C SER A 32 -0.99 -11.81 -3.14
N GLY A 33 -1.91 -11.21 -3.91
CA GLY A 33 -2.80 -12.00 -4.75
C GLY A 33 -3.93 -11.21 -5.38
N GLU A 34 -4.63 -11.87 -6.29
CA GLU A 34 -5.83 -11.33 -6.92
C GLU A 34 -6.98 -11.26 -5.92
N LEU A 35 -7.81 -10.24 -6.11
CA LEU A 35 -8.99 -10.00 -5.31
C LEU A 35 -10.14 -9.63 -6.25
N ASP A 36 -11.30 -10.23 -6.02
CA ASP A 36 -12.53 -9.82 -6.68
C ASP A 36 -12.99 -8.49 -6.08
N CYS A 37 -13.08 -7.45 -6.91
CA CYS A 37 -13.42 -6.11 -6.46
C CYS A 37 -14.83 -5.67 -6.83
N ASP A 38 -15.59 -6.52 -7.52
CA ASP A 38 -16.97 -6.21 -7.87
C ASP A 38 -17.91 -6.97 -6.93
N PRO A 39 -18.52 -6.30 -5.94
CA PRO A 39 -19.40 -6.97 -4.99
C PRO A 39 -20.73 -7.42 -5.61
N ILE A 40 -21.09 -6.90 -6.80
CA ILE A 40 -22.36 -7.20 -7.46
C ILE A 40 -22.19 -8.30 -8.50
N ARG A 41 -21.08 -8.30 -9.23
CA ARG A 41 -20.79 -9.28 -10.30
C ARG A 41 -19.43 -9.95 -10.04
N PRO A 42 -19.39 -11.02 -9.24
CA PRO A 42 -18.15 -11.72 -8.96
C PRO A 42 -17.40 -12.13 -10.24
N GLY A 43 -16.09 -11.89 -10.25
CA GLY A 43 -15.23 -12.20 -11.38
C GLY A 43 -15.25 -11.20 -12.52
N HIS A 44 -16.02 -10.11 -12.40
CA HIS A 44 -16.11 -9.07 -13.44
C HIS A 44 -14.97 -8.07 -13.37
N LEU A 45 -14.63 -7.61 -12.14
CA LEU A 45 -13.53 -6.69 -11.88
C LEU A 45 -12.53 -7.33 -10.93
N LEU A 46 -11.26 -7.22 -11.25
CA LEU A 46 -10.18 -7.76 -10.43
C LEU A 46 -9.23 -6.65 -9.99
N CYS A 47 -8.72 -6.80 -8.77
CA CYS A 47 -7.62 -6.01 -8.22
C CYS A 47 -6.48 -6.94 -7.83
N TRP A 48 -5.30 -6.38 -7.63
CA TRP A 48 -4.21 -7.05 -6.93
C TRP A 48 -4.05 -6.42 -5.55
N GLN A 49 -3.97 -7.25 -4.52
CA GLN A 49 -3.71 -6.82 -3.15
C GLN A 49 -2.28 -7.19 -2.77
N TYR A 50 -1.57 -6.25 -2.15
CA TYR A 50 -0.22 -6.48 -1.65
C TYR A 50 -0.04 -5.82 -0.29
N GLY A 51 0.61 -6.52 0.63
CA GLY A 51 0.90 -5.98 1.95
C GLY A 51 2.18 -6.54 2.53
N VAL A 52 2.79 -5.75 3.41
CA VAL A 52 4.01 -6.12 4.14
C VAL A 52 3.91 -5.66 5.59
N ARG A 53 4.73 -6.25 6.44
CA ARG A 53 4.86 -5.87 7.84
C ARG A 53 6.32 -5.68 8.21
N VAL A 54 6.61 -4.59 8.92
CA VAL A 54 7.92 -4.30 9.50
C VAL A 54 7.77 -4.41 11.03
N GLU A 55 8.38 -5.46 11.62
CA GLU A 55 8.19 -5.77 13.04
C GLU A 55 8.91 -4.79 13.98
N HIS A 56 10.12 -4.36 13.61
CA HIS A 56 10.97 -3.55 14.46
C HIS A 56 11.48 -2.31 13.71
N PRO A 57 10.59 -1.35 13.39
CA PRO A 57 11.01 -0.14 12.70
C PRO A 57 11.86 0.73 13.63
N ALA A 58 12.92 1.35 13.07
CA ALA A 58 13.86 2.15 13.87
C ALA A 58 13.22 3.47 14.32
N SER A 59 12.56 4.19 13.42
CA SER A 59 11.93 5.49 13.71
C SER A 59 10.73 5.65 12.76
N PRO A 60 9.60 4.98 13.06
CA PRO A 60 8.53 4.85 12.08
C PRO A 60 7.92 6.18 11.63
N GLU A 61 7.63 7.11 12.54
CA GLU A 61 7.05 8.39 12.16
C GLU A 61 8.02 9.23 11.32
N ALA A 62 9.31 9.25 11.67
CA ALA A 62 10.34 9.96 10.92
C ALA A 62 10.56 9.30 9.55
N GLY A 63 10.54 7.98 9.47
CA GLY A 63 10.66 7.24 8.21
C GLY A 63 9.54 7.58 7.25
N LEU A 64 8.30 7.57 7.73
CA LEU A 64 7.15 7.96 6.92
C LEU A 64 7.25 9.42 6.48
N ALA A 65 7.53 10.34 7.41
CA ALA A 65 7.63 11.76 7.12
C ALA A 65 8.69 12.06 6.06
N SER A 66 9.81 11.35 6.07
CA SER A 66 10.87 11.53 5.07
C SER A 66 10.47 11.05 3.68
N TYR A 67 9.55 10.09 3.59
CA TYR A 67 9.13 9.51 2.32
C TYR A 67 7.90 10.17 1.70
N VAL A 68 7.07 10.85 2.50
CA VAL A 68 5.86 11.54 2.00
C VAL A 68 6.14 12.49 0.84
N PRO A 69 7.19 13.34 0.86
CA PRO A 69 7.50 14.19 -0.30
C PRO A 69 7.83 13.42 -1.57
N VAL A 70 8.46 12.25 -1.45
CA VAL A 70 8.75 11.37 -2.59
C VAL A 70 7.46 10.86 -3.21
N LEU A 71 6.51 10.42 -2.37
CA LEU A 71 5.20 9.96 -2.82
C LEU A 71 4.40 11.09 -3.48
N HIS A 72 4.40 12.29 -2.90
CA HIS A 72 3.72 13.45 -3.48
C HIS A 72 4.26 13.78 -4.87
N ARG A 73 5.59 13.75 -5.06
CA ARG A 73 6.20 13.97 -6.37
C ARG A 73 5.82 12.90 -7.39
N ALA A 74 5.54 11.70 -6.92
CA ALA A 74 5.09 10.59 -7.77
C ALA A 74 3.57 10.60 -8.03
N GLY A 75 2.85 11.60 -7.53
CA GLY A 75 1.42 11.78 -7.76
C GLY A 75 0.49 11.17 -6.70
N TRP A 76 1.06 10.61 -5.63
CA TRP A 76 0.24 10.09 -4.54
C TRP A 76 -0.29 11.23 -3.67
N GLN A 77 -1.55 11.14 -3.27
CA GLN A 77 -2.17 12.03 -2.29
C GLN A 77 -2.24 11.33 -0.94
N SER A 78 -1.95 12.04 0.13
CA SER A 78 -1.98 11.50 1.49
C SER A 78 -3.22 11.97 2.25
N HIS A 79 -3.79 11.06 3.05
CA HIS A 79 -4.96 11.31 3.88
C HIS A 79 -4.69 10.77 5.28
N ASP A 80 -4.64 11.67 6.26
CA ASP A 80 -4.45 11.29 7.66
C ASP A 80 -5.73 10.65 8.20
N ARG A 81 -5.62 9.43 8.70
CA ARG A 81 -6.69 8.66 9.32
C ARG A 81 -6.33 8.28 10.76
N SER A 82 -5.36 8.97 11.34
CA SER A 82 -4.84 8.64 12.67
C SER A 82 -5.90 8.79 13.77
N THR A 83 -5.75 7.96 14.79
CA THR A 83 -6.50 8.04 16.04
C THR A 83 -5.53 8.38 17.17
N PRO A 84 -6.00 8.68 18.41
CA PRO A 84 -5.09 8.92 19.52
C PRO A 84 -4.15 7.75 19.82
N ALA A 85 -4.54 6.51 19.45
CA ALA A 85 -3.75 5.31 19.73
C ALA A 85 -2.86 4.87 18.56
N GLU A 86 -3.14 5.31 17.33
CA GLU A 86 -2.52 4.77 16.12
C GLU A 86 -2.26 5.84 15.08
N HIS A 87 -1.12 5.77 14.41
CA HIS A 87 -0.82 6.63 13.28
C HIS A 87 -1.19 5.91 11.99
N ILE A 88 -2.15 6.44 11.25
CA ILE A 88 -2.66 5.83 10.02
C ILE A 88 -2.68 6.87 8.91
N THR A 89 -2.00 6.58 7.80
CA THR A 89 -2.01 7.43 6.61
C THR A 89 -2.38 6.60 5.39
N ARG A 90 -3.40 7.04 4.68
CA ARG A 90 -3.83 6.43 3.43
C ARG A 90 -3.30 7.23 2.25
N PHE A 91 -2.76 6.55 1.25
CA PHE A 91 -2.26 7.15 0.01
C PHE A 91 -3.11 6.68 -1.16
N THR A 92 -3.46 7.60 -2.05
CA THR A 92 -4.28 7.31 -3.23
C THR A 92 -3.67 7.89 -4.48
N ARG A 93 -3.78 7.16 -5.61
CA ARG A 93 -3.37 7.62 -6.94
C ARG A 93 -4.10 6.81 -8.01
N ASP A 94 -4.86 7.50 -8.88
CA ASP A 94 -5.50 6.89 -10.06
C ASP A 94 -6.28 5.60 -9.75
N GLY A 95 -7.04 5.61 -8.65
CA GLY A 95 -7.86 4.47 -8.24
C GLY A 95 -7.12 3.39 -7.47
N ALA A 96 -5.80 3.47 -7.34
CA ALA A 96 -5.01 2.62 -6.46
C ALA A 96 -4.89 3.27 -5.08
N ASP A 97 -4.69 2.45 -4.05
CA ASP A 97 -4.45 2.96 -2.70
C ASP A 97 -3.54 2.02 -1.91
N PHE A 98 -2.90 2.56 -0.91
CA PHE A 98 -2.29 1.79 0.16
C PHE A 98 -2.34 2.58 1.47
N THR A 99 -2.34 1.86 2.58
CA THR A 99 -2.40 2.45 3.92
C THR A 99 -1.15 2.06 4.71
N VAL A 100 -0.53 3.04 5.35
CA VAL A 100 0.56 2.82 6.29
C VAL A 100 0.00 2.95 7.69
N HIS A 101 0.09 1.87 8.47
CA HIS A 101 -0.44 1.78 9.82
C HIS A 101 0.72 1.56 10.80
N ILE A 102 0.94 2.51 11.69
CA ILE A 102 2.00 2.49 12.70
C ILE A 102 1.39 2.31 14.08
N ALA A 103 1.64 1.16 14.69
CA ALA A 103 1.18 0.84 16.04
C ALA A 103 2.17 -0.17 16.67
N GLY A 104 3.36 0.33 17.03
CA GLY A 104 4.47 -0.51 17.46
C GLY A 104 5.23 -1.15 16.30
N SER A 105 4.55 -1.92 15.48
CA SER A 105 5.04 -2.36 14.17
C SER A 105 4.46 -1.47 13.07
N VAL A 106 4.93 -1.64 11.83
CA VAL A 106 4.36 -0.96 10.67
C VAL A 106 3.73 -2.00 9.76
N THR A 107 2.46 -1.78 9.40
CA THR A 107 1.76 -2.57 8.39
C THR A 107 1.44 -1.67 7.20
N ILE A 108 1.77 -2.13 6.00
CA ILE A 108 1.45 -1.44 4.77
C ILE A 108 0.65 -2.41 3.91
N ILE A 109 -0.55 -2.01 3.51
CA ILE A 109 -1.41 -2.83 2.67
C ILE A 109 -2.12 -1.95 1.66
N GLY A 110 -2.20 -2.44 0.43
CA GLY A 110 -2.85 -1.71 -0.64
C GLY A 110 -3.44 -2.58 -1.72
N SER A 111 -4.11 -1.91 -2.64
CA SER A 111 -4.80 -2.53 -3.76
C SER A 111 -4.60 -1.70 -5.02
N THR A 112 -4.46 -2.37 -6.16
CA THR A 112 -4.50 -1.71 -7.46
C THR A 112 -5.91 -1.17 -7.73
N ARG A 113 -6.04 -0.30 -8.75
CA ARG A 113 -7.36 0.02 -9.25
C ARG A 113 -8.03 -1.24 -9.83
N PRO A 114 -9.38 -1.31 -9.82
CA PRO A 114 -10.08 -2.41 -10.47
C PRO A 114 -9.85 -2.42 -11.98
N VAL A 115 -9.71 -3.61 -12.56
CA VAL A 115 -9.62 -3.80 -14.00
C VAL A 115 -10.57 -4.91 -14.43
N PRO A 116 -11.10 -4.88 -15.67
CA PRO A 116 -11.93 -5.97 -16.18
C PRO A 116 -11.17 -7.30 -16.17
N ALA A 117 -11.89 -8.33 -15.79
CA ALA A 117 -11.34 -9.68 -15.75
C ALA A 117 -11.05 -10.24 -17.16
#